data_0fdbb46604f58526a685b4504e8e89f0
#
_entry.id   0fdbb46604f58526a685b4504e8e89f0
#
_cell.length_a   1.000
_cell.length_b   1.000
_cell.length_c   1.000
_cell.angle_alpha   90.00
_cell.angle_beta   90.00
_cell.angle_gamma   90.00
#
_symmetry.space_group_name_H-M   'P 1'
#
loop_
_entity.id
_entity.type
_entity.pdbx_description
1 polymer ?
#
loop_
_entity_poly.entity_id
_entity_poly.type
_entity_poly.pdbx_seq_one_letter_code
_entity_poly.pdbx_strand_id
1 'polypeptide(L)'
;MKKLFTAIRAADLKTVKQIIENKPELINCKAKQPPKKDDGQSPLQVSLKTGNTAIAEYLLDMGADVNYIEDESCCNQWRAPAIHDAISCAVMLSRWNTNDSLRGFVVHSDEERAKAAINLLKRMIDAGANVNALDSYGNSGLNRFILQANQILPSYDYREHRESNDRIFTKELHDDLKIILQILKDAGADIGYVVPNTGATIRDFYKEGSISTLLREVYGY
;
A
#
# COMPACT_ATOMS: atom_id res chain seq x y z
N MET A 1 -23.69 3.02 -8.70
CA MET A 1 -22.24 2.92 -8.97
C MET A 1 -21.51 4.26 -8.83
N LYS A 2 -21.68 5.28 -9.71
CA LYS A 2 -20.98 6.58 -9.62
C LYS A 2 -21.09 7.25 -8.23
N LYS A 3 -22.27 7.23 -7.62
CA LYS A 3 -22.52 7.78 -6.28
C LYS A 3 -21.69 7.09 -5.19
N LEU A 4 -21.50 5.76 -5.28
CA LEU A 4 -20.68 4.97 -4.34
C LEU A 4 -19.22 5.46 -4.36
N PHE A 5 -18.59 5.51 -5.52
CA PHE A 5 -17.19 5.95 -5.64
C PHE A 5 -17.00 7.42 -5.26
N THR A 6 -18.00 8.27 -5.49
CA THR A 6 -17.97 9.66 -5.00
C THR A 6 -17.99 9.71 -3.47
N ALA A 7 -18.85 8.92 -2.81
CA ALA A 7 -18.90 8.83 -1.36
C ALA A 7 -17.60 8.26 -0.76
N ILE A 8 -17.02 7.22 -1.39
CA ILE A 8 -15.73 6.65 -0.95
C ILE A 8 -14.64 7.73 -0.99
N ARG A 9 -14.49 8.47 -2.10
CA ARG A 9 -13.49 9.54 -2.21
C ARG A 9 -13.70 10.70 -1.24
N ALA A 10 -14.95 10.94 -0.85
CA ALA A 10 -15.31 11.96 0.13
C ALA A 10 -15.20 11.47 1.59
N ALA A 11 -14.77 10.23 1.84
CA ALA A 11 -14.75 9.59 3.15
C ALA A 11 -16.14 9.55 3.83
N ASP A 12 -17.22 9.55 3.06
CA ASP A 12 -18.60 9.51 3.56
C ASP A 12 -19.06 8.07 3.81
N LEU A 13 -18.60 7.51 4.93
CA LEU A 13 -18.95 6.15 5.36
C LEU A 13 -20.47 5.94 5.48
N LYS A 14 -21.22 6.97 5.93
CA LYS A 14 -22.68 6.87 6.09
C LYS A 14 -23.34 6.61 4.74
N THR A 15 -23.01 7.39 3.73
CA THR A 15 -23.55 7.21 2.38
C THR A 15 -23.08 5.89 1.74
N VAL A 16 -21.82 5.46 1.98
CA VAL A 16 -21.34 4.16 1.51
C VAL A 16 -22.18 3.03 2.10
N LYS A 17 -22.40 3.02 3.42
CA LYS A 17 -23.25 2.03 4.10
C LYS A 17 -24.66 1.98 3.49
N GLN A 18 -25.34 3.12 3.38
CA GLN A 18 -26.67 3.21 2.80
C GLN A 18 -26.73 2.63 1.38
N ILE A 19 -25.72 2.89 0.56
CA ILE A 19 -25.69 2.39 -0.82
C ILE A 19 -25.48 0.88 -0.86
N ILE A 20 -24.54 0.33 -0.09
CA ILE A 20 -24.23 -1.10 -0.07
C ILE A 20 -25.37 -1.90 0.56
N GLU A 21 -25.97 -1.43 1.66
CA GLU A 21 -27.14 -2.07 2.30
C GLU A 21 -28.35 -2.16 1.35
N ASN A 22 -28.57 -1.13 0.52
CA ASN A 22 -29.66 -1.13 -0.46
C ASN A 22 -29.31 -1.89 -1.75
N LYS A 23 -28.03 -2.05 -2.09
CA LYS A 23 -27.52 -2.65 -3.32
C LYS A 23 -26.26 -3.45 -3.03
N PRO A 24 -26.36 -4.63 -2.38
CA PRO A 24 -25.20 -5.45 -1.98
C PRO A 24 -24.34 -5.89 -3.18
N GLU A 25 -24.94 -6.02 -4.37
CA GLU A 25 -24.23 -6.38 -5.60
C GLU A 25 -23.16 -5.34 -6.01
N LEU A 26 -23.19 -4.13 -5.43
CA LEU A 26 -22.19 -3.11 -5.73
C LEU A 26 -20.87 -3.30 -4.95
N ILE A 27 -20.79 -4.25 -4.02
CA ILE A 27 -19.60 -4.46 -3.19
C ILE A 27 -18.33 -4.70 -4.02
N ASN A 28 -18.44 -5.42 -5.13
CA ASN A 28 -17.35 -5.74 -6.05
C ASN A 28 -17.55 -5.10 -7.44
N CYS A 29 -18.32 -4.00 -7.54
CA CYS A 29 -18.51 -3.31 -8.80
C CYS A 29 -17.22 -2.60 -9.24
N LYS A 30 -17.11 -2.31 -10.55
CA LYS A 30 -15.93 -1.66 -11.13
C LYS A 30 -16.19 -0.16 -11.31
N ALA A 31 -15.26 0.67 -10.87
CA ALA A 31 -15.28 2.10 -11.16
C ALA A 31 -15.20 2.35 -12.67
N LYS A 32 -15.83 3.41 -13.14
CA LYS A 32 -15.73 3.91 -14.52
C LYS A 32 -15.34 5.37 -14.50
N GLN A 33 -14.61 5.80 -15.52
CA GLN A 33 -14.27 7.21 -15.72
C GLN A 33 -15.52 8.11 -15.66
N PRO A 34 -15.35 9.39 -15.26
CA PRO A 34 -14.24 9.98 -14.49
C PRO A 34 -14.26 9.57 -13.00
N PRO A 35 -13.12 9.61 -12.29
CA PRO A 35 -11.77 9.97 -12.75
C PRO A 35 -11.06 8.80 -13.41
N LYS A 36 -10.18 9.10 -14.38
CA LYS A 36 -9.40 8.09 -15.12
C LYS A 36 -8.60 7.18 -14.20
N LYS A 37 -8.00 7.74 -13.12
CA LYS A 37 -7.16 7.01 -12.18
C LYS A 37 -7.85 5.85 -11.43
N ASP A 38 -9.19 5.88 -11.36
CA ASP A 38 -9.97 4.85 -10.64
C ASP A 38 -10.58 3.82 -11.61
N ASP A 39 -10.43 4.02 -12.92
CA ASP A 39 -11.08 3.17 -13.92
C ASP A 39 -10.71 1.70 -13.76
N GLY A 40 -11.69 0.82 -13.70
CA GLY A 40 -11.54 -0.61 -13.47
C GLY A 40 -11.41 -1.02 -12.00
N GLN A 41 -11.23 -0.09 -11.06
CA GLN A 41 -10.98 -0.41 -9.65
C GLN A 41 -12.23 -0.80 -8.89
N SER A 42 -12.06 -1.70 -7.92
CA SER A 42 -13.12 -2.04 -6.96
C SER A 42 -13.34 -0.94 -5.91
N PRO A 43 -14.48 -0.94 -5.21
CA PRO A 43 -14.70 -0.04 -4.06
C PRO A 43 -13.62 -0.16 -2.99
N LEU A 44 -13.15 -1.39 -2.70
CA LEU A 44 -12.06 -1.65 -1.76
C LEU A 44 -10.76 -0.97 -2.21
N GLN A 45 -10.33 -1.14 -3.46
CA GLN A 45 -9.12 -0.52 -3.99
C GLN A 45 -9.19 1.01 -3.90
N VAL A 46 -10.32 1.63 -4.29
CA VAL A 46 -10.47 3.09 -4.21
C VAL A 46 -10.43 3.58 -2.76
N SER A 47 -11.01 2.85 -1.80
CA SER A 47 -10.93 3.21 -0.37
C SER A 47 -9.50 3.14 0.18
N LEU A 48 -8.74 2.11 -0.19
CA LEU A 48 -7.33 1.93 0.16
C LEU A 48 -6.46 3.06 -0.42
N LYS A 49 -6.59 3.35 -1.72
CA LYS A 49 -5.85 4.42 -2.40
C LYS A 49 -6.12 5.82 -1.85
N THR A 50 -7.29 6.03 -1.28
CA THR A 50 -7.66 7.31 -0.67
C THR A 50 -7.37 7.38 0.84
N GLY A 51 -6.84 6.30 1.43
CA GLY A 51 -6.52 6.22 2.85
C GLY A 51 -7.76 6.17 3.76
N ASN A 52 -8.91 5.79 3.22
CA ASN A 52 -10.18 5.72 3.95
C ASN A 52 -10.33 4.35 4.63
N THR A 53 -9.51 4.10 5.66
CA THR A 53 -9.44 2.80 6.35
C THR A 53 -10.78 2.35 6.91
N ALA A 54 -11.58 3.22 7.50
CA ALA A 54 -12.90 2.88 8.03
C ALA A 54 -13.89 2.42 6.94
N ILE A 55 -13.81 2.99 5.73
CA ILE A 55 -14.61 2.51 4.60
C ILE A 55 -14.09 1.17 4.10
N ALA A 56 -12.77 1.00 4.00
CA ALA A 56 -12.17 -0.27 3.58
C ALA A 56 -12.53 -1.40 4.55
N GLU A 57 -12.48 -1.17 5.85
CA GLU A 57 -12.92 -2.14 6.86
C GLU A 57 -14.39 -2.53 6.70
N TYR A 58 -15.27 -1.56 6.54
CA TYR A 58 -16.68 -1.84 6.29
C TYR A 58 -16.88 -2.68 5.02
N LEU A 59 -16.16 -2.35 3.93
CA LEU A 59 -16.25 -3.13 2.69
C LEU A 59 -15.75 -4.56 2.86
N LEU A 60 -14.71 -4.79 3.66
CA LEU A 60 -14.26 -6.15 4.02
C LEU A 60 -15.32 -6.90 4.82
N ASP A 61 -15.96 -6.25 5.80
CA ASP A 61 -17.07 -6.84 6.58
C ASP A 61 -18.24 -7.26 5.68
N MET A 62 -18.46 -6.53 4.59
CA MET A 62 -19.52 -6.80 3.60
C MET A 62 -19.09 -7.80 2.51
N GLY A 63 -17.88 -8.39 2.58
CA GLY A 63 -17.41 -9.41 1.66
C GLY A 63 -16.77 -8.87 0.38
N ALA A 64 -16.09 -7.72 0.45
CA ALA A 64 -15.28 -7.23 -0.66
C ALA A 64 -14.18 -8.24 -1.03
N ASP A 65 -13.97 -8.45 -2.33
CA ASP A 65 -12.94 -9.35 -2.86
C ASP A 65 -11.53 -8.80 -2.60
N VAL A 66 -10.80 -9.45 -1.70
CA VAL A 66 -9.42 -9.08 -1.31
C VAL A 66 -8.39 -9.43 -2.39
N ASN A 67 -8.74 -10.30 -3.35
CA ASN A 67 -7.87 -10.71 -4.45
C ASN A 67 -8.25 -10.07 -5.79
N TYR A 68 -9.15 -9.06 -5.75
CA TYR A 68 -9.54 -8.35 -6.95
C TYR A 68 -8.34 -7.69 -7.64
N ILE A 69 -8.30 -7.80 -8.96
CA ILE A 69 -7.35 -7.10 -9.85
C ILE A 69 -8.13 -6.51 -11.03
N GLU A 70 -7.74 -5.33 -11.51
CA GLU A 70 -8.33 -4.72 -12.69
C GLU A 70 -8.08 -5.56 -13.94
N ASP A 71 -9.08 -5.70 -14.78
CA ASP A 71 -8.94 -6.38 -16.06
C ASP A 71 -8.35 -5.46 -17.16
N GLU A 72 -8.00 -6.05 -18.31
CA GLU A 72 -7.37 -5.32 -19.42
C GLU A 72 -8.30 -4.32 -20.11
N SER A 73 -9.59 -4.34 -19.82
CA SER A 73 -10.55 -3.37 -20.37
C SER A 73 -10.47 -2.00 -19.73
N CYS A 74 -9.79 -1.85 -18.57
CA CYS A 74 -9.59 -0.56 -17.95
C CYS A 74 -8.53 0.26 -18.73
N CYS A 75 -8.65 1.58 -18.65
CA CYS A 75 -7.76 2.48 -19.38
C CYS A 75 -6.37 2.64 -18.74
N ASN A 76 -6.17 2.08 -17.53
CA ASN A 76 -4.91 2.16 -16.82
C ASN A 76 -3.98 1.04 -17.27
N GLN A 77 -2.75 1.39 -17.64
CA GLN A 77 -1.73 0.39 -17.97
C GLN A 77 -1.26 -0.38 -16.74
N TRP A 78 -1.18 0.30 -15.59
CA TRP A 78 -0.87 -0.34 -14.31
C TRP A 78 -2.15 -0.89 -13.69
N ARG A 79 -2.19 -2.20 -13.56
CA ARG A 79 -3.24 -2.98 -12.89
C ARG A 79 -2.59 -3.73 -11.74
N ALA A 80 -3.20 -3.70 -10.58
CA ALA A 80 -2.61 -4.28 -9.37
C ALA A 80 -3.64 -5.05 -8.54
N PRO A 81 -3.22 -6.16 -7.91
CA PRO A 81 -4.04 -6.81 -6.89
C PRO A 81 -4.37 -5.85 -5.76
N ALA A 82 -5.56 -5.96 -5.18
CA ALA A 82 -6.01 -5.11 -4.07
C ALA A 82 -5.05 -5.11 -2.87
N ILE A 83 -4.31 -6.21 -2.65
CA ILE A 83 -3.26 -6.29 -1.63
C ILE A 83 -2.14 -5.26 -1.84
N HIS A 84 -1.80 -4.90 -3.08
CA HIS A 84 -0.81 -3.86 -3.37
C HIS A 84 -1.30 -2.47 -2.93
N ASP A 85 -2.59 -2.20 -3.04
CA ASP A 85 -3.19 -0.96 -2.55
C ASP A 85 -3.20 -0.92 -1.01
N ALA A 86 -3.44 -2.07 -0.35
CA ALA A 86 -3.36 -2.18 1.11
C ALA A 86 -1.94 -1.96 1.63
N ILE A 87 -0.94 -2.56 0.98
CA ILE A 87 0.48 -2.35 1.31
C ILE A 87 0.84 -0.87 1.14
N SER A 88 0.45 -0.27 0.01
CA SER A 88 0.69 1.15 -0.26
C SER A 88 -0.01 2.04 0.77
N CYS A 89 -1.24 1.73 1.15
CA CYS A 89 -1.98 2.44 2.20
C CYS A 89 -1.25 2.37 3.54
N ALA A 90 -0.82 1.18 3.98
CA ALA A 90 -0.12 1.00 5.24
C ALA A 90 1.20 1.78 5.28
N VAL A 91 1.99 1.74 4.20
CA VAL A 91 3.25 2.51 4.10
C VAL A 91 3.00 4.01 4.09
N MET A 92 2.02 4.51 3.31
CA MET A 92 1.76 5.95 3.21
C MET A 92 1.07 6.55 4.43
N LEU A 93 0.41 5.74 5.25
CA LEU A 93 -0.16 6.17 6.54
C LEU A 93 0.77 5.91 7.73
N SER A 94 1.98 5.37 7.51
CA SER A 94 3.03 5.31 8.53
C SER A 94 3.49 6.73 8.92
N ARG A 95 4.20 6.88 10.05
CA ARG A 95 4.62 8.17 10.61
C ARG A 95 5.86 8.73 9.89
N TRP A 96 5.74 8.91 8.58
CA TRP A 96 6.79 9.48 7.75
C TRP A 96 6.86 11.01 7.85
N ASN A 97 7.98 11.59 7.44
CA ASN A 97 8.25 13.00 7.59
C ASN A 97 8.92 13.61 6.35
N THR A 98 8.91 14.93 6.32
CA THR A 98 9.78 15.74 5.47
C THR A 98 10.64 16.64 6.37
N ASN A 99 11.86 16.93 5.94
CA ASN A 99 12.79 17.79 6.64
C ASN A 99 13.43 18.76 5.63
N ASP A 100 12.84 19.92 5.48
CA ASP A 100 13.32 20.92 4.52
C ASP A 100 13.76 22.21 5.24
N SER A 101 14.62 23.00 4.59
CA SER A 101 15.22 24.20 5.14
C SER A 101 14.22 25.34 5.41
N LEU A 102 13.03 25.31 4.80
CA LEU A 102 12.02 26.37 4.92
C LEU A 102 10.96 26.02 5.96
N ARG A 103 10.49 24.76 5.98
CA ARG A 103 9.39 24.29 6.83
C ARG A 103 9.86 23.49 8.04
N GLY A 104 11.16 23.11 8.07
CA GLY A 104 11.73 22.26 9.10
C GLY A 104 11.21 20.83 9.04
N PHE A 105 11.20 20.19 10.20
CA PHE A 105 10.74 18.80 10.35
C PHE A 105 9.21 18.74 10.50
N VAL A 106 8.54 18.01 9.60
CA VAL A 106 7.09 17.83 9.61
C VAL A 106 6.74 16.36 9.47
N VAL A 107 5.97 15.81 10.41
CA VAL A 107 5.41 14.45 10.36
C VAL A 107 4.04 14.49 9.67
N HIS A 108 3.80 13.57 8.73
CA HIS A 108 2.62 13.56 7.85
C HIS A 108 1.52 12.57 8.27
N SER A 109 1.72 11.82 9.34
CA SER A 109 0.73 10.89 9.89
C SER A 109 0.89 10.78 11.40
N ASP A 110 -0.05 10.12 12.07
CA ASP A 110 -0.05 9.83 13.49
C ASP A 110 -0.11 8.32 13.76
N GLU A 111 0.03 7.94 15.03
CA GLU A 111 0.05 6.55 15.45
C GLU A 111 -1.29 5.85 15.22
N GLU A 112 -2.41 6.54 15.37
CA GLU A 112 -3.76 5.99 15.20
C GLU A 112 -3.99 5.60 13.72
N ARG A 113 -3.65 6.49 12.80
CA ARG A 113 -3.75 6.24 11.35
C ARG A 113 -2.81 5.13 10.89
N ALA A 114 -1.56 5.12 11.40
CA ALA A 114 -0.60 4.07 11.10
C ALA A 114 -1.12 2.70 11.57
N LYS A 115 -1.58 2.60 12.82
CA LYS A 115 -2.16 1.37 13.37
C LYS A 115 -3.41 0.90 12.61
N ALA A 116 -4.30 1.82 12.24
CA ALA A 116 -5.51 1.47 11.49
C ALA A 116 -5.15 0.86 10.13
N ALA A 117 -4.20 1.44 9.40
CA ALA A 117 -3.79 0.92 8.10
C ALA A 117 -3.03 -0.41 8.20
N ILE A 118 -2.17 -0.59 9.21
CA ILE A 118 -1.47 -1.85 9.49
C ILE A 118 -2.48 -2.97 9.83
N ASN A 119 -3.46 -2.68 10.68
CA ASN A 119 -4.50 -3.65 11.04
C ASN A 119 -5.34 -4.04 9.80
N LEU A 120 -5.66 -3.08 8.95
CA LEU A 120 -6.39 -3.32 7.71
C LEU A 120 -5.61 -4.24 6.75
N LEU A 121 -4.30 -4.01 6.57
CA LEU A 121 -3.42 -4.90 5.81
C LEU A 121 -3.45 -6.32 6.36
N LYS A 122 -3.31 -6.47 7.69
CA LYS A 122 -3.37 -7.77 8.35
C LYS A 122 -4.71 -8.46 8.12
N ARG A 123 -5.83 -7.75 8.28
CA ARG A 123 -7.17 -8.29 8.01
C ARG A 123 -7.34 -8.78 6.57
N MET A 124 -6.80 -8.07 5.59
CA MET A 124 -6.85 -8.53 4.19
C MET A 124 -6.07 -9.82 3.99
N ILE A 125 -4.90 -9.95 4.61
CA ILE A 125 -4.09 -11.17 4.58
C ILE A 125 -4.83 -12.32 5.28
N ASP A 126 -5.38 -12.09 6.47
CA ASP A 126 -6.17 -13.08 7.22
C ASP A 126 -7.43 -13.52 6.43
N ALA A 127 -7.98 -12.65 5.59
CA ALA A 127 -9.08 -12.94 4.65
C ALA A 127 -8.62 -13.65 3.35
N GLY A 128 -7.34 -14.02 3.23
CA GLY A 128 -6.79 -14.79 2.12
C GLY A 128 -6.23 -13.97 0.96
N ALA A 129 -5.84 -12.70 1.19
CA ALA A 129 -5.14 -11.94 0.17
C ALA A 129 -3.76 -12.53 -0.12
N ASN A 130 -3.45 -12.75 -1.41
CA ASN A 130 -2.18 -13.31 -1.84
C ASN A 130 -1.08 -12.23 -1.91
N VAL A 131 -0.17 -12.21 -0.93
CA VAL A 131 0.95 -11.25 -0.84
C VAL A 131 1.96 -11.37 -1.99
N ASN A 132 2.00 -12.51 -2.69
CA ASN A 132 2.88 -12.75 -3.82
C ASN A 132 2.20 -12.53 -5.18
N ALA A 133 0.93 -12.10 -5.20
CA ALA A 133 0.26 -11.74 -6.45
C ALA A 133 1.00 -10.59 -7.15
N LEU A 134 1.12 -10.69 -8.48
CA LEU A 134 1.89 -9.74 -9.28
C LEU A 134 1.01 -8.65 -9.87
N ASP A 135 1.52 -7.42 -9.94
CA ASP A 135 0.92 -6.37 -10.76
C ASP A 135 1.24 -6.57 -12.25
N SER A 136 0.67 -5.75 -13.13
CA SER A 136 0.88 -5.84 -14.58
C SER A 136 2.33 -5.55 -15.04
N TYR A 137 3.19 -5.06 -14.16
CA TYR A 137 4.62 -4.86 -14.38
C TYR A 137 5.49 -5.94 -13.74
N GLY A 138 4.87 -6.97 -13.14
CA GLY A 138 5.56 -8.08 -12.50
C GLY A 138 6.08 -7.77 -11.10
N ASN A 139 5.62 -6.72 -10.43
CA ASN A 139 6.01 -6.50 -9.04
C ASN A 139 5.18 -7.36 -8.09
N SER A 140 5.83 -8.02 -7.15
CA SER A 140 5.19 -8.71 -6.03
C SER A 140 4.78 -7.73 -4.92
N GLY A 141 4.03 -8.20 -3.91
CA GLY A 141 3.69 -7.37 -2.76
C GLY A 141 4.91 -6.86 -1.99
N LEU A 142 5.98 -7.66 -1.88
CA LEU A 142 7.23 -7.19 -1.26
C LEU A 142 7.91 -6.10 -2.11
N ASN A 143 7.94 -6.24 -3.44
CA ASN A 143 8.39 -5.17 -4.33
C ASN A 143 7.52 -3.91 -4.16
N ARG A 144 6.19 -4.07 -4.06
CA ARG A 144 5.28 -2.94 -3.82
C ARG A 144 5.61 -2.22 -2.51
N PHE A 145 5.86 -2.96 -1.43
CA PHE A 145 6.31 -2.37 -0.16
C PHE A 145 7.56 -1.51 -0.37
N ILE A 146 8.60 -2.05 -1.01
CA ILE A 146 9.87 -1.35 -1.21
C ILE A 146 9.70 -0.10 -2.09
N LEU A 147 8.98 -0.21 -3.21
CA LEU A 147 8.72 0.91 -4.10
C LEU A 147 7.96 2.04 -3.39
N GLN A 148 7.04 1.70 -2.49
CA GLN A 148 6.28 2.67 -1.73
C GLN A 148 7.11 3.27 -0.59
N ALA A 149 7.88 2.45 0.13
CA ALA A 149 8.76 2.90 1.21
C ALA A 149 9.85 3.87 0.70
N ASN A 150 10.39 3.64 -0.48
CA ASN A 150 11.34 4.56 -1.12
C ASN A 150 10.77 5.97 -1.39
N GLN A 151 9.44 6.14 -1.40
CA GLN A 151 8.85 7.48 -1.55
C GLN A 151 8.84 8.28 -0.24
N ILE A 152 9.01 7.62 0.90
CA ILE A 152 8.90 8.24 2.23
C ILE A 152 10.17 8.10 3.08
N LEU A 153 11.10 7.26 2.67
CA LEU A 153 12.43 7.11 3.27
C LEU A 153 13.41 8.14 2.68
N PRO A 154 14.53 8.45 3.38
CA PRO A 154 15.63 9.17 2.78
C PRO A 154 16.09 8.51 1.48
N SER A 155 16.31 9.29 0.44
CA SER A 155 16.87 8.78 -0.82
C SER A 155 18.31 8.36 -0.62
N TYR A 156 18.68 7.16 -1.10
CA TYR A 156 20.05 6.66 -1.01
C TYR A 156 20.84 6.98 -2.28
N ASP A 157 21.98 7.68 -2.12
CA ASP A 157 22.93 7.95 -3.19
C ASP A 157 24.01 6.86 -3.21
N TYR A 158 23.94 5.96 -4.19
CA TYR A 158 24.87 4.85 -4.35
C TYR A 158 26.31 5.27 -4.75
N ARG A 159 26.52 6.50 -5.21
CA ARG A 159 27.85 7.01 -5.55
C ARG A 159 28.57 7.54 -4.32
N GLU A 160 27.82 8.24 -3.48
CA GLU A 160 28.34 8.89 -2.28
C GLU A 160 28.17 7.99 -1.03
N HIS A 161 27.54 6.81 -1.17
CA HIS A 161 27.23 5.87 -0.09
C HIS A 161 26.55 6.54 1.12
N ARG A 162 25.60 7.45 0.86
CA ARG A 162 24.90 8.20 1.91
C ARG A 162 23.42 8.41 1.60
N GLU A 163 22.65 8.63 2.64
CA GLU A 163 21.27 9.05 2.54
C GLU A 163 21.12 10.57 2.46
N SER A 164 20.03 11.02 1.82
CA SER A 164 19.64 12.45 1.81
C SER A 164 19.14 12.89 3.19
N ASN A 165 19.05 14.22 3.42
CA ASN A 165 18.55 14.81 4.67
C ASN A 165 17.16 15.41 4.52
N ASP A 166 16.50 15.22 3.37
CA ASP A 166 15.14 15.73 3.11
C ASP A 166 14.08 14.95 3.87
N ARG A 167 14.44 13.81 4.42
CA ARG A 167 13.65 12.94 5.31
C ARG A 167 14.56 12.36 6.39
N ILE A 168 13.95 11.98 7.51
CA ILE A 168 14.67 11.34 8.62
C ILE A 168 14.03 9.96 8.85
N PHE A 169 14.85 8.92 8.87
CA PHE A 169 14.40 7.58 9.25
C PHE A 169 14.28 7.49 10.77
N THR A 170 13.20 8.10 11.31
CA THR A 170 12.94 8.14 12.75
C THR A 170 12.61 6.76 13.30
N LYS A 171 12.71 6.61 14.63
CA LYS A 171 12.34 5.34 15.29
C LYS A 171 10.88 4.96 15.02
N GLU A 172 9.97 5.94 15.04
CA GLU A 172 8.54 5.71 14.81
C GLU A 172 8.28 5.21 13.38
N LEU A 173 8.92 5.81 12.38
CA LEU A 173 8.82 5.37 10.98
C LEU A 173 9.42 3.98 10.80
N HIS A 174 10.59 3.74 11.42
CA HIS A 174 11.24 2.43 11.40
C HIS A 174 10.32 1.35 11.99
N ASP A 175 9.75 1.60 13.17
CA ASP A 175 8.87 0.65 13.85
C ASP A 175 7.62 0.34 13.00
N ASP A 176 6.98 1.36 12.40
CA ASP A 176 5.83 1.18 11.52
C ASP A 176 6.18 0.32 10.30
N LEU A 177 7.25 0.66 9.58
CA LEU A 177 7.67 -0.08 8.38
C LEU A 177 8.13 -1.50 8.70
N LYS A 178 8.80 -1.69 9.83
CA LYS A 178 9.23 -3.01 10.30
C LYS A 178 8.04 -3.92 10.60
N ILE A 179 6.99 -3.41 11.24
CA ILE A 179 5.75 -4.17 11.50
C ILE A 179 5.09 -4.57 10.18
N ILE A 180 4.97 -3.65 9.21
CA ILE A 180 4.41 -3.95 7.88
C ILE A 180 5.22 -5.05 7.20
N LEU A 181 6.54 -4.92 7.17
CA LEU A 181 7.42 -5.88 6.55
C LEU A 181 7.38 -7.25 7.24
N GLN A 182 7.26 -7.29 8.58
CA GLN A 182 7.10 -8.52 9.33
C GLN A 182 5.79 -9.23 8.98
N ILE A 183 4.68 -8.49 8.87
CA ILE A 183 3.39 -9.03 8.43
C ILE A 183 3.51 -9.67 7.04
N LEU A 184 4.18 -9.00 6.10
CA LEU A 184 4.40 -9.53 4.76
C LEU A 184 5.25 -10.80 4.77
N LYS A 185 6.34 -10.82 5.55
CA LYS A 185 7.19 -12.01 5.72
C LYS A 185 6.39 -13.19 6.30
N ASP A 186 5.63 -12.95 7.37
CA ASP A 186 4.84 -13.99 8.05
C ASP A 186 3.75 -14.56 7.13
N ALA A 187 3.26 -13.76 6.20
CA ALA A 187 2.36 -14.16 5.13
C ALA A 187 3.06 -14.85 3.93
N GLY A 188 4.37 -15.06 4.00
CA GLY A 188 5.15 -15.76 2.97
C GLY A 188 5.60 -14.89 1.80
N ALA A 189 5.77 -13.58 2.00
CA ALA A 189 6.35 -12.71 0.96
C ALA A 189 7.79 -13.14 0.62
N ASP A 190 8.03 -13.40 -0.67
CA ASP A 190 9.26 -14.01 -1.16
C ASP A 190 10.37 -12.98 -1.36
N ILE A 191 11.41 -13.04 -0.51
CA ILE A 191 12.61 -12.21 -0.63
C ILE A 191 13.55 -12.67 -1.75
N GLY A 192 13.39 -13.91 -2.21
CA GLY A 192 14.11 -14.47 -3.37
C GLY A 192 13.49 -14.08 -4.71
N TYR A 193 12.35 -13.37 -4.69
CA TYR A 193 11.71 -12.92 -5.92
C TYR A 193 12.62 -12.01 -6.73
N VAL A 194 12.73 -12.28 -8.04
CA VAL A 194 13.59 -11.49 -8.95
C VAL A 194 12.91 -10.15 -9.26
N VAL A 195 13.61 -9.06 -8.96
CA VAL A 195 13.12 -7.70 -9.24
C VAL A 195 12.96 -7.51 -10.76
N PRO A 196 11.79 -7.07 -11.25
CA PRO A 196 11.57 -6.92 -12.68
C PRO A 196 12.66 -6.10 -13.38
N ASN A 197 13.11 -6.59 -14.52
CA ASN A 197 14.14 -5.98 -15.39
C ASN A 197 15.55 -5.85 -14.80
N THR A 198 15.85 -6.44 -13.63
CA THR A 198 17.18 -6.35 -13.01
C THR A 198 17.97 -7.66 -13.06
N GLY A 199 17.29 -8.80 -13.13
CA GLY A 199 17.90 -10.13 -13.01
C GLY A 199 18.40 -10.48 -11.60
N ALA A 200 18.26 -9.57 -10.63
CA ALA A 200 18.66 -9.75 -9.23
C ALA A 200 17.47 -10.04 -8.34
N THR A 201 17.66 -10.84 -7.29
CA THR A 201 16.61 -11.01 -6.26
C THR A 201 16.48 -9.74 -5.43
N ILE A 202 15.35 -9.59 -4.70
CA ILE A 202 15.14 -8.48 -3.77
C ILE A 202 16.33 -8.39 -2.79
N ARG A 203 16.77 -9.52 -2.23
CA ARG A 203 17.93 -9.61 -1.34
C ARG A 203 19.19 -9.05 -1.97
N ASP A 204 19.45 -9.39 -3.24
CA ASP A 204 20.68 -9.05 -3.92
C ASP A 204 20.68 -7.65 -4.52
N PHE A 205 19.51 -7.08 -4.75
CA PHE A 205 19.36 -5.75 -5.33
C PHE A 205 19.45 -4.64 -4.27
N TYR A 206 18.75 -4.79 -3.13
CA TYR A 206 18.68 -3.77 -2.08
C TYR A 206 19.73 -4.05 -0.98
N LYS A 207 20.99 -3.63 -1.19
CA LYS A 207 22.12 -3.93 -0.29
C LYS A 207 22.49 -2.81 0.67
N GLU A 208 22.02 -1.58 0.43
CA GLU A 208 22.42 -0.39 1.15
C GLU A 208 21.20 0.49 1.49
N GLY A 209 21.38 1.41 2.43
CA GLY A 209 20.35 2.36 2.88
C GLY A 209 19.28 1.76 3.80
N SER A 210 18.31 2.58 4.14
CA SER A 210 17.23 2.25 5.09
C SER A 210 16.42 1.01 4.70
N ILE A 211 16.19 0.78 3.40
CA ILE A 211 15.52 -0.44 2.90
C ILE A 211 16.34 -1.70 3.24
N SER A 212 17.66 -1.66 3.00
CA SER A 212 18.53 -2.79 3.35
C SER A 212 18.50 -3.10 4.84
N THR A 213 18.51 -2.07 5.67
CA THR A 213 18.42 -2.21 7.13
C THR A 213 17.13 -2.95 7.53
N LEU A 214 15.98 -2.50 7.04
CA LEU A 214 14.69 -3.15 7.30
C LEU A 214 14.64 -4.60 6.84
N LEU A 215 15.11 -4.87 5.61
CA LEU A 215 15.11 -6.21 5.04
C LEU A 215 15.99 -7.17 5.86
N ARG A 216 17.20 -6.75 6.25
CA ARG A 216 18.11 -7.54 7.07
C ARG A 216 17.55 -7.83 8.46
N GLU A 217 16.99 -6.82 9.11
CA GLU A 217 16.40 -6.99 10.44
C GLU A 217 15.24 -7.98 10.45
N VAL A 218 14.38 -7.92 9.42
CA VAL A 218 13.19 -8.76 9.36
C VAL A 218 13.50 -10.14 8.82
N TYR A 219 14.27 -10.27 7.74
CA TYR A 219 14.56 -11.57 7.10
C TYR A 219 15.80 -12.27 7.66
N GLY A 220 16.69 -11.59 8.41
CA GLY A 220 17.77 -12.20 9.16
C GLY A 220 18.98 -12.64 8.30
N TYR A 221 19.44 -11.78 7.38
CA TYR A 221 20.60 -12.08 6.53
C TYR A 221 21.63 -10.95 6.52
#